data_f8333c3255d08a2151cc0f91cf6d5d54
#
_entry.id   f8333c3255d08a2151cc0f91cf6d5d54
#
_cell.length_a   1.000
_cell.length_b   1.000
_cell.length_c   1.000
_cell.angle_alpha   90.00
_cell.angle_beta   90.00
_cell.angle_gamma   90.00
#
_symmetry.space_group_name_H-M   'P 1'
#
loop_
_entity.id
_entity.type
_entity.pdbx_description
1 polymer ?
#
loop_
_entity_poly.entity_id
_entity_poly.type
_entity_poly.pdbx_seq_one_letter_code
_entity_poly.pdbx_strand_id
1 'polypeptide(L)'
;MIEVMDSVQRELKEPYRAVCRELELPYSSLMRWKSRRAEGEAAVGTPGPAKEEPLDLVSLNAEIAELAHGRERTLGTGALYQQHRDQISRRNLQALVEAARREVRREAKALERRVEWLVPGLVWSMDDAQLERLPEGHGHMHVVHDLGSRYTLKSLGSEELSDGMKVAAYMKGLIELHGAPLFMKRDNGGNLNHHAVSEVMGEYGVIPLNSPPHYPPYNGAVEKKQLELQRHLTGRIGQARVELRVFELETELCGHELNHKRRRSLGGCTACRVMDDGRNAVRRFDRRERREVYEEIKALAVDITTELGEHTDAAVETAFRYAAETWMQENNVIRVVQ
;
A
#
# COMPACT_ATOMS: atom_id res chain seq x y z
N MET A 1 -11.95 28.30 -43.05
CA MET A 1 -13.35 28.71 -42.79
C MET A 1 -13.67 30.12 -43.30
N ILE A 2 -13.00 31.19 -42.89
CA ILE A 2 -13.28 32.57 -43.38
C ILE A 2 -13.20 32.66 -44.91
N GLU A 3 -12.17 32.12 -45.54
CA GLU A 3 -11.99 32.11 -46.99
C GLU A 3 -13.10 31.33 -47.70
N VAL A 4 -13.52 30.24 -47.14
CA VAL A 4 -14.65 29.45 -47.64
C VAL A 4 -15.94 30.29 -47.60
N MET A 5 -16.18 30.93 -46.45
CA MET A 5 -17.35 31.83 -46.28
C MET A 5 -17.32 33.01 -47.22
N ASP A 6 -16.16 33.58 -47.52
CA ASP A 6 -15.98 34.65 -48.49
C ASP A 6 -16.20 34.18 -49.93
N SER A 7 -15.82 32.92 -50.25
CA SER A 7 -16.09 32.31 -51.55
C SER A 7 -17.58 32.03 -51.73
N VAL A 8 -18.20 31.39 -50.75
CA VAL A 8 -19.65 31.07 -50.78
C VAL A 8 -20.48 32.35 -50.89
N GLN A 9 -20.14 33.36 -50.13
CA GLN A 9 -20.82 34.67 -50.19
C GLN A 9 -20.75 35.30 -51.56
N ARG A 10 -19.57 35.23 -52.24
CA ARG A 10 -19.37 35.75 -53.59
C ARG A 10 -20.10 34.95 -54.65
N GLU A 11 -20.11 33.66 -54.54
CA GLU A 11 -20.80 32.74 -55.50
C GLU A 11 -22.31 32.88 -55.42
N LEU A 12 -22.86 32.87 -54.19
CA LEU A 12 -24.31 32.95 -53.98
C LEU A 12 -24.86 34.38 -54.09
N LYS A 13 -23.98 35.44 -54.03
CA LYS A 13 -24.35 36.84 -53.96
C LYS A 13 -25.30 37.17 -52.80
N GLU A 14 -25.25 36.37 -51.77
CA GLU A 14 -26.09 36.53 -50.59
C GLU A 14 -25.32 37.23 -49.43
N PRO A 15 -26.00 37.94 -48.55
CA PRO A 15 -25.33 38.58 -47.39
C PRO A 15 -24.84 37.52 -46.41
N TYR A 16 -23.68 37.75 -45.74
CA TYR A 16 -23.10 36.83 -44.75
C TYR A 16 -24.12 36.31 -43.71
N ARG A 17 -25.11 37.14 -43.39
CA ARG A 17 -26.17 36.75 -42.43
C ARG A 17 -27.02 35.61 -42.92
N ALA A 18 -27.35 35.61 -44.25
CA ALA A 18 -28.12 34.52 -44.87
C ALA A 18 -27.28 33.26 -44.97
N VAL A 19 -26.02 33.38 -45.43
CA VAL A 19 -25.07 32.26 -45.53
C VAL A 19 -24.83 31.59 -44.15
N CYS A 20 -24.62 32.43 -43.11
CA CYS A 20 -24.43 31.92 -41.75
C CYS A 20 -25.66 31.17 -41.23
N ARG A 21 -26.87 31.62 -41.56
CA ARG A 21 -28.13 30.95 -41.15
C ARG A 21 -28.27 29.59 -41.80
N GLU A 22 -27.99 29.50 -43.10
CA GLU A 22 -28.05 28.21 -43.85
C GLU A 22 -27.00 27.21 -43.36
N LEU A 23 -25.83 27.67 -42.91
CA LEU A 23 -24.72 26.86 -42.40
C LEU A 23 -24.75 26.66 -40.87
N GLU A 24 -25.81 27.11 -40.21
CA GLU A 24 -25.96 27.06 -38.75
C GLU A 24 -24.78 27.68 -37.96
N LEU A 25 -24.12 28.69 -38.55
CA LEU A 25 -22.98 29.37 -37.95
C LEU A 25 -23.42 30.69 -37.29
N PRO A 26 -22.96 30.97 -36.07
CA PRO A 26 -23.24 32.26 -35.43
C PRO A 26 -22.60 33.42 -36.21
N TYR A 27 -23.42 34.29 -36.77
CA TYR A 27 -22.96 35.46 -37.56
C TYR A 27 -21.99 36.36 -36.77
N SER A 28 -22.24 36.57 -35.49
CA SER A 28 -21.36 37.32 -34.60
C SER A 28 -19.96 36.69 -34.47
N SER A 29 -19.85 35.40 -34.48
CA SER A 29 -18.57 34.69 -34.44
C SER A 29 -17.79 34.89 -35.74
N LEU A 30 -18.45 34.76 -36.90
CA LEU A 30 -17.82 35.03 -38.20
C LEU A 30 -17.29 36.47 -38.28
N MET A 31 -18.10 37.46 -37.92
CA MET A 31 -17.71 38.86 -37.97
C MET A 31 -16.53 39.14 -37.02
N ARG A 32 -16.54 38.61 -35.84
CA ARG A 32 -15.41 38.71 -34.89
C ARG A 32 -14.13 38.08 -35.46
N TRP A 33 -14.21 36.90 -36.09
CA TRP A 33 -13.07 36.27 -36.74
C TRP A 33 -12.51 37.09 -37.90
N LYS A 34 -13.38 37.72 -38.68
CA LYS A 34 -12.97 38.59 -39.80
C LYS A 34 -12.29 39.85 -39.29
N SER A 35 -12.82 40.50 -38.23
CA SER A 35 -12.20 41.68 -37.60
C SER A 35 -10.79 41.34 -37.10
N ARG A 36 -10.65 40.29 -36.33
CA ARG A 36 -9.33 39.87 -35.82
C ARG A 36 -8.33 39.58 -36.95
N ARG A 37 -8.77 38.91 -38.00
CA ARG A 37 -7.90 38.64 -39.15
C ARG A 37 -7.50 39.93 -39.88
N ALA A 38 -8.38 40.90 -39.97
CA ALA A 38 -8.06 42.21 -40.54
C ALA A 38 -7.04 43.00 -39.70
N GLU A 39 -7.03 42.79 -38.41
CA GLU A 39 -6.07 43.33 -37.44
C GLU A 39 -4.75 42.55 -37.39
N GLY A 40 -4.59 41.50 -38.20
CA GLY A 40 -3.39 40.67 -38.25
C GLY A 40 -3.32 39.61 -37.14
N GLU A 41 -4.41 39.42 -36.40
CA GLU A 41 -4.51 38.45 -35.35
C GLU A 41 -5.03 37.07 -35.84
N ALA A 42 -4.79 36.03 -35.04
CA ALA A 42 -5.41 34.73 -35.28
C ALA A 42 -6.94 34.83 -35.20
N ALA A 43 -7.65 34.32 -36.20
CA ALA A 43 -9.12 34.37 -36.28
C ALA A 43 -9.81 33.80 -35.04
N VAL A 44 -9.27 32.71 -34.51
CA VAL A 44 -9.70 32.08 -33.24
C VAL A 44 -8.62 32.36 -32.20
N GLY A 45 -8.96 33.07 -31.13
CA GLY A 45 -8.05 33.33 -30.03
C GLY A 45 -7.78 32.08 -29.21
N THR A 46 -6.64 32.02 -28.60
CA THR A 46 -6.33 30.99 -27.61
C THR A 46 -7.35 31.06 -26.48
N PRO A 47 -7.99 29.95 -26.11
CA PRO A 47 -8.94 29.94 -24.99
C PRO A 47 -8.25 30.34 -23.68
N GLY A 48 -8.88 31.23 -22.91
CA GLY A 48 -8.41 31.68 -21.61
C GLY A 48 -7.73 33.05 -21.61
N PRO A 49 -7.35 33.57 -20.45
CA PRO A 49 -6.66 34.86 -20.33
C PRO A 49 -5.28 34.78 -20.98
N ALA A 50 -4.84 35.94 -21.57
CA ALA A 50 -3.49 36.08 -22.11
C ALA A 50 -2.46 35.78 -21.00
N LYS A 51 -1.41 35.04 -21.35
CA LYS A 51 -0.31 34.73 -20.43
C LYS A 51 0.71 35.85 -20.55
N GLU A 52 0.98 36.55 -19.46
CA GLU A 52 1.87 37.71 -19.48
C GLU A 52 3.36 37.35 -19.46
N GLU A 53 3.68 36.19 -18.83
CA GLU A 53 5.06 35.75 -18.70
C GLU A 53 5.26 34.31 -19.22
N PRO A 54 6.44 34.01 -19.81
CA PRO A 54 6.78 32.66 -20.18
C PRO A 54 6.92 31.79 -18.92
N LEU A 55 6.35 30.58 -18.94
CA LEU A 55 6.44 29.63 -17.84
C LEU A 55 7.87 29.12 -17.69
N ASP A 56 8.48 29.34 -16.53
CA ASP A 56 9.74 28.67 -16.16
C ASP A 56 9.46 27.23 -15.74
N LEU A 57 9.60 26.31 -16.70
CA LEU A 57 9.39 24.89 -16.48
C LEU A 57 10.42 24.28 -15.52
N VAL A 58 11.63 24.83 -15.43
CA VAL A 58 12.68 24.29 -14.54
C VAL A 58 12.32 24.60 -13.10
N SER A 59 11.99 25.85 -12.79
CA SER A 59 11.55 26.26 -11.45
C SER A 59 10.27 25.53 -11.05
N LEU A 60 9.27 25.48 -11.92
CA LEU A 60 8.02 24.78 -11.65
C LEU A 60 8.21 23.27 -11.38
N ASN A 61 9.07 22.61 -12.15
CA ASN A 61 9.36 21.20 -11.93
C ASN A 61 10.10 20.97 -10.60
N ALA A 62 11.00 21.86 -10.19
CA ALA A 62 11.66 21.81 -8.90
C ALA A 62 10.64 21.94 -7.74
N GLU A 63 9.74 22.92 -7.81
CA GLU A 63 8.65 23.09 -6.83
C GLU A 63 7.72 21.86 -6.77
N ILE A 64 7.37 21.30 -7.92
CA ILE A 64 6.54 20.08 -8.00
C ILE A 64 7.28 18.89 -7.39
N ALA A 65 8.59 18.77 -7.61
CA ALA A 65 9.40 17.70 -7.05
C ALA A 65 9.45 17.79 -5.51
N GLU A 66 9.66 18.98 -4.95
CA GLU A 66 9.60 19.19 -3.50
C GLU A 66 8.24 18.78 -2.91
N LEU A 67 7.13 19.18 -3.55
CA LEU A 67 5.78 18.80 -3.13
C LEU A 67 5.52 17.30 -3.23
N ALA A 68 6.13 16.64 -4.22
CA ALA A 68 5.95 15.21 -4.41
C ALA A 68 6.71 14.38 -3.38
N HIS A 69 7.86 14.86 -2.90
CA HIS A 69 8.71 14.21 -1.88
C HIS A 69 8.32 14.55 -0.44
N GLY A 70 7.56 15.62 -0.22
CA GLY A 70 7.14 16.05 1.11
C GLY A 70 6.25 15.01 1.83
N ARG A 71 6.59 14.68 3.07
CA ARG A 71 5.78 13.81 3.94
C ARG A 71 4.51 14.51 4.44
N GLU A 72 4.52 15.82 4.53
CA GLU A 72 3.40 16.65 4.92
C GLU A 72 2.83 17.37 3.70
N ARG A 73 1.52 17.33 3.54
CA ARG A 73 0.80 18.07 2.48
C ARG A 73 0.74 19.55 2.83
N THR A 74 1.86 20.23 2.83
CA THR A 74 1.92 21.65 3.13
C THR A 74 1.32 22.52 2.02
N LEU A 75 1.41 22.11 0.76
CA LEU A 75 0.87 22.83 -0.39
C LEU A 75 0.13 21.86 -1.34
N GLY A 76 -1.15 22.07 -1.57
CA GLY A 76 -1.90 21.35 -2.60
C GLY A 76 -1.76 22.01 -3.97
N THR A 77 -2.12 21.30 -5.04
CA THR A 77 -2.15 21.82 -6.43
C THR A 77 -2.90 23.16 -6.53
N GLY A 78 -3.85 23.43 -5.62
CA GLY A 78 -4.59 24.67 -5.56
C GLY A 78 -3.72 25.86 -5.14
N ALA A 79 -2.84 25.67 -4.14
CA ALA A 79 -1.91 26.72 -3.68
C ALA A 79 -0.86 27.01 -4.75
N LEU A 80 -0.27 25.96 -5.34
CA LEU A 80 0.68 26.09 -6.44
C LEU A 80 0.05 26.81 -7.64
N TYR A 81 -1.23 26.55 -7.93
CA TYR A 81 -1.95 27.26 -8.99
C TYR A 81 -2.10 28.76 -8.69
N GLN A 82 -2.29 29.16 -7.44
CA GLN A 82 -2.36 30.60 -7.11
C GLN A 82 -1.06 31.35 -7.40
N GLN A 83 0.08 30.69 -7.25
CA GLN A 83 1.40 31.26 -7.57
C GLN A 83 1.64 31.39 -9.07
N HIS A 84 1.16 30.45 -9.86
CA HIS A 84 1.44 30.38 -11.32
C HIS A 84 0.21 30.61 -12.21
N ARG A 85 -0.88 31.14 -11.66
CA ARG A 85 -2.16 31.32 -12.40
C ARG A 85 -2.06 32.12 -13.66
N ASP A 86 -1.13 33.09 -13.69
CA ASP A 86 -0.93 34.00 -14.82
C ASP A 86 -0.04 33.40 -15.93
N GLN A 87 0.69 32.33 -15.61
CA GLN A 87 1.60 31.60 -16.48
C GLN A 87 1.02 30.29 -17.04
N ILE A 88 0.22 29.59 -16.26
CA ILE A 88 -0.29 28.27 -16.64
C ILE A 88 -1.78 28.10 -16.28
N SER A 89 -2.54 27.36 -17.07
CA SER A 89 -3.91 27.01 -16.74
C SER A 89 -3.94 25.93 -15.63
N ARG A 90 -4.98 25.95 -14.77
CA ARG A 90 -5.15 24.98 -13.69
C ARG A 90 -5.11 23.53 -14.20
N ARG A 91 -5.71 23.27 -15.36
CA ARG A 91 -5.72 21.94 -15.98
C ARG A 91 -4.32 21.46 -16.38
N ASN A 92 -3.53 22.36 -16.99
CA ASN A 92 -2.17 22.03 -17.40
C ASN A 92 -1.25 21.85 -16.21
N LEU A 93 -1.35 22.71 -15.18
CA LEU A 93 -0.61 22.55 -13.94
C LEU A 93 -0.95 21.21 -13.25
N GLN A 94 -2.23 20.87 -13.19
CA GLN A 94 -2.66 19.59 -12.62
C GLN A 94 -2.06 18.40 -13.37
N ALA A 95 -2.02 18.46 -14.71
CA ALA A 95 -1.41 17.41 -15.53
C ALA A 95 0.10 17.27 -15.27
N LEU A 96 0.83 18.40 -15.12
CA LEU A 96 2.26 18.41 -14.77
C LEU A 96 2.50 17.83 -13.38
N VAL A 97 1.73 18.22 -12.38
CA VAL A 97 1.81 17.68 -11.01
C VAL A 97 1.53 16.19 -10.98
N GLU A 98 0.52 15.72 -11.73
CA GLU A 98 0.22 14.29 -11.83
C GLU A 98 1.33 13.50 -12.54
N ALA A 99 1.95 14.08 -13.57
CA ALA A 99 3.07 13.47 -14.27
C ALA A 99 4.30 13.34 -13.35
N ALA A 100 4.68 14.41 -12.66
CA ALA A 100 5.78 14.41 -11.70
C ALA A 100 5.56 13.42 -10.55
N ARG A 101 4.35 13.40 -9.98
CA ARG A 101 4.00 12.42 -8.93
C ARG A 101 4.02 10.96 -9.42
N ARG A 102 3.68 10.72 -10.70
CA ARG A 102 3.81 9.38 -11.30
C ARG A 102 5.27 8.97 -11.41
N GLU A 103 6.14 9.89 -11.80
CA GLU A 103 7.57 9.63 -11.91
C GLU A 103 8.19 9.33 -10.55
N VAL A 104 7.97 10.19 -9.54
CA VAL A 104 8.44 9.97 -8.17
C VAL A 104 7.94 8.62 -7.61
N ARG A 105 6.68 8.26 -7.87
CA ARG A 105 6.17 6.94 -7.47
C ARG A 105 6.82 5.80 -8.22
N ARG A 106 7.17 6.00 -9.50
CA ARG A 106 7.86 5.00 -10.31
C ARG A 106 9.28 4.77 -9.79
N GLU A 107 10.00 5.85 -9.48
CA GLU A 107 11.34 5.79 -8.90
C GLU A 107 11.32 5.16 -7.50
N ALA A 108 10.43 5.62 -6.63
CA ALA A 108 10.24 5.03 -5.30
C ALA A 108 9.91 3.53 -5.39
N LYS A 109 9.04 3.14 -6.32
CA LYS A 109 8.68 1.74 -6.55
C LYS A 109 9.84 0.91 -7.12
N ALA A 110 10.71 1.50 -7.93
CA ALA A 110 11.91 0.84 -8.45
C ALA A 110 12.95 0.59 -7.34
N LEU A 111 12.93 1.42 -6.28
CA LEU A 111 13.77 1.25 -5.09
C LEU A 111 13.10 0.40 -4.01
N GLU A 112 11.83 0.06 -4.17
CA GLU A 112 11.04 -0.68 -3.18
C GLU A 112 11.47 -2.14 -3.15
N ARG A 113 12.15 -2.51 -2.08
CA ARG A 113 12.53 -3.89 -1.80
C ARG A 113 11.29 -4.69 -1.41
N ARG A 114 10.88 -5.63 -2.25
CA ARG A 114 9.72 -6.49 -2.02
C ARG A 114 10.16 -7.88 -1.58
N VAL A 115 9.61 -8.34 -0.46
CA VAL A 115 9.82 -9.72 0.02
C VAL A 115 8.68 -10.60 -0.46
N GLU A 116 9.01 -11.67 -1.18
CA GLU A 116 8.09 -12.75 -1.54
C GLU A 116 8.31 -13.93 -0.61
N TRP A 117 7.26 -14.34 0.08
CA TRP A 117 7.26 -15.50 0.99
C TRP A 117 6.91 -16.75 0.18
N LEU A 118 7.84 -17.69 0.09
CA LEU A 118 7.76 -18.81 -0.85
C LEU A 118 7.21 -20.08 -0.21
N VAL A 119 7.46 -20.30 1.09
CA VAL A 119 7.16 -21.55 1.76
C VAL A 119 5.99 -21.38 2.73
N PRO A 120 4.84 -22.02 2.45
CA PRO A 120 3.69 -22.02 3.34
C PRO A 120 4.01 -22.73 4.68
N GLY A 121 3.44 -22.21 5.76
CA GLY A 121 3.53 -22.80 7.10
C GLY A 121 4.83 -22.49 7.85
N LEU A 122 5.86 -21.91 7.23
CA LEU A 122 7.13 -21.63 7.91
C LEU A 122 7.17 -20.29 8.63
N VAL A 123 6.50 -19.28 8.11
CA VAL A 123 6.54 -17.92 8.69
C VAL A 123 5.13 -17.43 8.94
N TRP A 124 4.78 -17.32 10.20
CA TRP A 124 3.54 -16.68 10.61
C TRP A 124 3.76 -15.23 10.97
N SER A 125 2.71 -14.46 10.91
CA SER A 125 2.70 -13.07 11.34
C SER A 125 1.47 -12.81 12.18
N MET A 126 1.62 -12.00 13.24
CA MET A 126 0.51 -11.53 14.06
C MET A 126 0.50 -10.01 14.16
N ASP A 127 -0.69 -9.46 14.22
CA ASP A 127 -0.92 -8.02 14.27
C ASP A 127 -2.32 -7.71 14.84
N ASP A 128 -2.47 -6.50 15.39
CA ASP A 128 -3.70 -5.99 15.94
C ASP A 128 -4.18 -4.77 15.16
N ALA A 129 -5.49 -4.65 14.98
CA ALA A 129 -6.11 -3.46 14.42
C ALA A 129 -7.27 -2.97 15.29
N GLN A 130 -7.38 -1.67 15.43
CA GLN A 130 -8.49 -1.01 16.11
C GLN A 130 -9.52 -0.52 15.07
N LEU A 131 -10.79 -0.76 15.32
CA LEU A 131 -11.88 -0.46 14.41
C LEU A 131 -13.05 0.20 15.16
N GLU A 132 -13.59 1.29 14.63
CA GLU A 132 -14.80 1.94 15.16
C GLU A 132 -16.06 1.15 14.78
N ARG A 133 -16.26 -0.03 15.36
CA ARG A 133 -17.33 -0.97 14.99
C ARG A 133 -18.26 -1.35 16.12
N LEU A 134 -17.98 -0.97 17.36
CA LEU A 134 -18.86 -1.21 18.50
C LEU A 134 -19.72 0.02 18.81
N PRO A 135 -20.91 -0.16 19.43
CA PRO A 135 -21.81 0.94 19.81
C PRO A 135 -21.12 1.94 20.74
N GLU A 136 -20.37 1.44 21.70
CA GLU A 136 -19.61 2.22 22.67
C GLU A 136 -18.13 1.87 22.53
N GLY A 137 -17.36 2.76 21.86
CA GLY A 137 -15.91 2.61 21.74
C GLY A 137 -15.43 1.92 20.47
N HIS A 138 -14.32 1.24 20.59
CA HIS A 138 -13.61 0.58 19.49
C HIS A 138 -13.64 -0.93 19.66
N GLY A 139 -13.77 -1.64 18.56
CA GLY A 139 -13.47 -3.06 18.50
C GLY A 139 -12.01 -3.29 18.12
N HIS A 140 -11.42 -4.34 18.64
CA HIS A 140 -10.07 -4.78 18.31
C HIS A 140 -10.12 -6.06 17.47
N MET A 141 -9.29 -6.13 16.45
CA MET A 141 -9.17 -7.29 15.60
C MET A 141 -7.74 -7.82 15.69
N HIS A 142 -7.57 -8.98 16.34
CA HIS A 142 -6.31 -9.69 16.40
C HIS A 142 -6.24 -10.71 15.27
N VAL A 143 -5.16 -10.70 14.50
CA VAL A 143 -5.00 -11.56 13.31
C VAL A 143 -3.69 -12.29 13.34
N VAL A 144 -3.75 -13.61 13.14
CA VAL A 144 -2.58 -14.44 12.87
C VAL A 144 -2.74 -15.07 11.49
N HIS A 145 -1.74 -14.93 10.65
CA HIS A 145 -1.76 -15.48 9.30
C HIS A 145 -0.39 -16.02 8.87
N ASP A 146 -0.42 -17.00 7.99
CA ASP A 146 0.77 -17.52 7.32
C ASP A 146 1.15 -16.67 6.11
N LEU A 147 2.41 -16.25 6.05
CA LEU A 147 2.90 -15.35 5.00
C LEU A 147 3.06 -16.05 3.65
N GLY A 148 3.43 -17.32 3.64
CA GLY A 148 3.63 -18.09 2.42
C GLY A 148 2.32 -18.41 1.69
N SER A 149 1.35 -18.96 2.41
CA SER A 149 0.04 -19.34 1.85
C SER A 149 -0.98 -18.21 1.81
N ARG A 150 -0.76 -17.12 2.55
CA ARG A 150 -1.76 -16.06 2.80
C ARG A 150 -2.96 -16.55 3.61
N TYR A 151 -2.85 -17.70 4.25
CA TYR A 151 -3.90 -18.30 5.06
C TYR A 151 -4.06 -17.54 6.38
N THR A 152 -5.28 -17.12 6.69
CA THR A 152 -5.63 -16.59 8.00
C THR A 152 -5.84 -17.76 8.94
N LEU A 153 -4.91 -17.97 9.85
CA LEU A 153 -5.00 -19.01 10.86
C LEU A 153 -6.15 -18.72 11.83
N LYS A 154 -6.28 -17.45 12.19
CA LYS A 154 -7.40 -16.92 12.96
C LYS A 154 -7.51 -15.40 12.75
N SER A 155 -8.73 -14.93 12.82
CA SER A 155 -9.07 -13.52 13.05
C SER A 155 -10.06 -13.47 14.22
N LEU A 156 -9.73 -12.69 15.25
CA LEU A 156 -10.50 -12.62 16.49
C LEU A 156 -10.93 -11.16 16.70
N GLY A 157 -12.24 -10.95 16.79
CA GLY A 157 -12.82 -9.68 17.25
C GLY A 157 -12.90 -9.66 18.78
N SER A 158 -12.71 -8.49 19.39
CA SER A 158 -12.86 -8.29 20.83
C SER A 158 -13.18 -6.82 21.12
N GLU A 159 -13.70 -6.56 22.30
CA GLU A 159 -13.95 -5.19 22.79
C GLU A 159 -12.64 -4.51 23.25
N GLU A 160 -11.74 -5.28 23.84
CA GLU A 160 -10.47 -4.80 24.36
C GLU A 160 -9.31 -5.40 23.59
N LEU A 161 -8.20 -4.67 23.55
CA LEU A 161 -6.94 -5.22 23.05
C LEU A 161 -6.55 -6.44 23.91
N SER A 162 -6.27 -7.57 23.25
CA SER A 162 -5.85 -8.78 23.93
C SER A 162 -4.55 -8.55 24.72
N ASP A 163 -4.56 -8.88 26.00
CA ASP A 163 -3.35 -8.87 26.80
C ASP A 163 -2.37 -9.99 26.37
N GLY A 164 -1.11 -9.88 26.81
CA GLY A 164 -0.08 -10.84 26.41
C GLY A 164 -0.35 -12.27 26.84
N MET A 165 -1.08 -12.52 27.93
CA MET A 165 -1.45 -13.87 28.38
C MET A 165 -2.49 -14.48 27.45
N LYS A 166 -3.49 -13.70 27.03
CA LYS A 166 -4.48 -14.14 26.04
C LYS A 166 -3.84 -14.42 24.69
N VAL A 167 -2.92 -13.55 24.23
CA VAL A 167 -2.15 -13.77 22.99
C VAL A 167 -1.33 -15.04 23.08
N ALA A 168 -0.65 -15.31 24.20
CA ALA A 168 0.14 -16.53 24.41
C ALA A 168 -0.72 -17.80 24.36
N ALA A 169 -1.84 -17.81 25.09
CA ALA A 169 -2.78 -18.94 25.09
C ALA A 169 -3.35 -19.20 23.70
N TYR A 170 -3.70 -18.14 23.01
CA TYR A 170 -4.20 -18.18 21.65
C TYR A 170 -3.17 -18.71 20.65
N MET A 171 -1.92 -18.25 20.73
CA MET A 171 -0.82 -18.72 19.90
C MET A 171 -0.53 -20.19 20.15
N LYS A 172 -0.55 -20.63 21.42
CA LYS A 172 -0.36 -22.04 21.79
C LYS A 172 -1.42 -22.93 21.14
N GLY A 173 -2.70 -22.55 21.22
CA GLY A 173 -3.78 -23.28 20.55
C GLY A 173 -3.62 -23.37 19.03
N LEU A 174 -3.16 -22.28 18.39
CA LEU A 174 -2.89 -22.31 16.95
C LEU A 174 -1.71 -23.22 16.58
N ILE A 175 -0.65 -23.23 17.39
CA ILE A 175 0.50 -24.11 17.20
C ILE A 175 0.10 -25.58 17.36
N GLU A 176 -0.71 -25.91 18.35
CA GLU A 176 -1.22 -27.27 18.56
C GLU A 176 -2.11 -27.74 17.40
N LEU A 177 -2.89 -26.84 16.82
CA LEU A 177 -3.80 -27.15 15.71
C LEU A 177 -3.08 -27.25 14.35
N HIS A 178 -2.18 -26.33 14.06
CA HIS A 178 -1.58 -26.17 12.73
C HIS A 178 -0.11 -26.62 12.65
N GLY A 179 0.54 -26.90 13.78
CA GLY A 179 1.97 -27.08 13.90
C GLY A 179 2.71 -25.75 14.10
N ALA A 180 3.86 -25.78 14.75
CA ALA A 180 4.64 -24.58 15.03
C ALA A 180 5.31 -24.04 13.75
N PRO A 181 5.21 -22.73 13.44
CA PRO A 181 6.02 -22.12 12.39
C PRO A 181 7.51 -22.14 12.80
N LEU A 182 8.42 -21.91 11.86
CA LEU A 182 9.83 -21.71 12.20
C LEU A 182 10.06 -20.28 12.68
N PHE A 183 9.39 -19.30 12.05
CA PHE A 183 9.49 -17.90 12.39
C PHE A 183 8.13 -17.30 12.71
N MET A 184 8.12 -16.42 13.71
CA MET A 184 6.95 -15.58 14.04
C MET A 184 7.30 -14.11 13.87
N LYS A 185 6.70 -13.47 12.87
CA LYS A 185 6.82 -12.04 12.65
C LYS A 185 5.78 -11.29 13.47
N ARG A 186 6.23 -10.29 14.22
CA ARG A 186 5.37 -9.46 15.07
C ARG A 186 5.85 -8.00 15.07
N ASP A 187 4.94 -7.08 15.37
CA ASP A 187 5.31 -5.70 15.64
C ASP A 187 5.85 -5.53 17.07
N ASN A 188 6.16 -4.29 17.44
CA ASN A 188 6.68 -3.95 18.77
C ASN A 188 5.56 -3.70 19.81
N GLY A 189 4.31 -4.09 19.54
CA GLY A 189 3.21 -3.99 20.49
C GLY A 189 3.51 -4.73 21.79
N GLY A 190 3.24 -4.10 22.94
CA GLY A 190 3.57 -4.66 24.25
C GLY A 190 2.88 -5.99 24.55
N ASN A 191 1.67 -6.20 24.03
CA ASN A 191 0.95 -7.46 24.15
C ASN A 191 1.57 -8.56 23.28
N LEU A 192 2.06 -8.25 22.09
CA LEU A 192 2.69 -9.19 21.17
C LEU A 192 4.12 -9.55 21.61
N ASN A 193 4.80 -8.63 22.32
CA ASN A 193 6.15 -8.83 22.88
C ASN A 193 6.14 -9.21 24.36
N HIS A 194 4.99 -9.60 24.90
CA HIS A 194 4.86 -10.02 26.28
C HIS A 194 5.69 -11.30 26.56
N HIS A 195 6.23 -11.43 27.80
CA HIS A 195 7.07 -12.56 28.20
C HIS A 195 6.38 -13.89 27.97
N ALA A 196 5.08 -14.03 28.29
CA ALA A 196 4.31 -15.24 28.07
C ALA A 196 4.26 -15.68 26.59
N VAL A 197 4.20 -14.73 25.66
CA VAL A 197 4.29 -15.02 24.22
C VAL A 197 5.68 -15.53 23.86
N SER A 198 6.73 -14.94 24.44
CA SER A 198 8.11 -15.37 24.23
C SER A 198 8.39 -16.76 24.84
N GLU A 199 7.78 -17.08 25.99
CA GLU A 199 7.85 -18.42 26.60
C GLU A 199 7.21 -19.47 25.69
N VAL A 200 6.02 -19.23 25.15
CA VAL A 200 5.39 -20.15 24.19
C VAL A 200 6.26 -20.34 22.95
N MET A 201 6.82 -19.25 22.38
CA MET A 201 7.74 -19.37 21.25
C MET A 201 8.96 -20.23 21.60
N GLY A 202 9.55 -20.03 22.77
CA GLY A 202 10.69 -20.84 23.26
C GLY A 202 10.33 -22.31 23.48
N GLU A 203 9.13 -22.61 24.03
CA GLU A 203 8.61 -23.97 24.21
C GLU A 203 8.58 -24.75 22.89
N TYR A 204 8.13 -24.08 21.80
CA TYR A 204 7.99 -24.72 20.50
C TYR A 204 9.17 -24.45 19.54
N GLY A 205 10.22 -23.74 19.98
CA GLY A 205 11.38 -23.41 19.15
C GLY A 205 11.03 -22.49 17.99
N VAL A 206 10.09 -21.58 18.18
CA VAL A 206 9.70 -20.56 17.19
C VAL A 206 10.64 -19.35 17.31
N ILE A 207 11.25 -18.95 16.20
CA ILE A 207 12.21 -17.85 16.14
C ILE A 207 11.45 -16.51 15.97
N PRO A 208 11.59 -15.55 16.90
CA PRO A 208 10.93 -14.26 16.77
C PRO A 208 11.59 -13.37 15.71
N LEU A 209 10.76 -12.71 14.90
CA LEU A 209 11.15 -11.65 13.95
C LEU A 209 10.45 -10.36 14.33
N ASN A 210 11.06 -9.58 15.20
CA ASN A 210 10.50 -8.30 15.64
C ASN A 210 10.69 -7.25 14.55
N SER A 211 9.65 -6.44 14.31
CA SER A 211 9.72 -5.33 13.35
C SER A 211 10.70 -4.25 13.82
N PRO A 212 11.49 -3.65 12.92
CA PRO A 212 12.33 -2.52 13.29
C PRO A 212 11.46 -1.33 13.74
N PRO A 213 11.88 -0.59 14.78
CA PRO A 213 11.18 0.62 15.21
C PRO A 213 11.08 1.62 14.04
N HIS A 214 9.95 2.26 13.89
CA HIS A 214 9.71 3.34 12.91
C HIS A 214 9.98 2.98 11.44
N TYR A 215 9.90 1.70 11.07
CA TYR A 215 10.04 1.26 9.68
C TYR A 215 8.79 0.52 9.16
N PRO A 216 7.70 1.24 8.84
CA PRO A 216 6.44 0.66 8.36
C PRO A 216 6.58 -0.30 7.17
N PRO A 217 7.46 -0.05 6.17
CA PRO A 217 7.57 -0.94 5.01
C PRO A 217 7.88 -2.41 5.36
N TYR A 218 8.52 -2.64 6.52
CA TYR A 218 8.81 -4.00 6.99
C TYR A 218 7.53 -4.82 7.24
N ASN A 219 6.44 -4.17 7.65
CA ASN A 219 5.16 -4.80 7.97
C ASN A 219 4.15 -4.82 6.81
N GLY A 220 4.51 -4.34 5.62
CA GLY A 220 3.59 -4.16 4.51
C GLY A 220 2.77 -5.41 4.11
N ALA A 221 3.28 -6.62 4.30
CA ALA A 221 2.52 -7.85 4.05
C ALA A 221 1.41 -8.04 5.08
N VAL A 222 1.67 -7.72 6.35
CA VAL A 222 0.75 -7.81 7.48
C VAL A 222 -0.32 -6.74 7.37
N GLU A 223 0.09 -5.49 7.17
CA GLU A 223 -0.81 -4.34 6.98
C GLU A 223 -1.77 -4.56 5.81
N LYS A 224 -1.26 -5.10 4.68
CA LYS A 224 -2.09 -5.44 3.53
C LYS A 224 -3.14 -6.50 3.87
N LYS A 225 -2.79 -7.49 4.69
CA LYS A 225 -3.72 -8.52 5.14
C LYS A 225 -4.77 -7.94 6.08
N GLN A 226 -4.36 -7.11 7.04
CA GLN A 226 -5.26 -6.38 7.92
C GLN A 226 -6.27 -5.56 7.12
N LEU A 227 -5.79 -4.76 6.17
CA LEU A 227 -6.64 -3.94 5.31
C LEU A 227 -7.62 -4.78 4.47
N GLU A 228 -7.19 -5.95 4.00
CA GLU A 228 -8.06 -6.89 3.28
C GLU A 228 -9.21 -7.39 4.17
N LEU A 229 -8.89 -7.80 5.40
CA LEU A 229 -9.88 -8.24 6.39
C LEU A 229 -10.86 -7.11 6.77
N GLN A 230 -10.34 -5.90 7.03
CA GLN A 230 -11.17 -4.73 7.35
C GLN A 230 -12.14 -4.37 6.21
N ARG A 231 -11.65 -4.41 4.95
CA ARG A 231 -12.50 -4.17 3.77
C ARG A 231 -13.56 -5.25 3.60
N HIS A 232 -13.19 -6.49 3.86
CA HIS A 232 -14.12 -7.61 3.77
C HIS A 232 -15.20 -7.51 4.85
N LEU A 233 -14.81 -7.23 6.10
CA LEU A 233 -15.71 -6.96 7.20
C LEU A 233 -16.65 -5.79 6.89
N THR A 234 -16.12 -4.69 6.35
CA THR A 234 -16.93 -3.55 5.91
C THR A 234 -17.93 -3.95 4.80
N GLY A 235 -17.54 -4.85 3.91
CA GLY A 235 -18.45 -5.37 2.88
C GLY A 235 -19.60 -6.20 3.47
N ARG A 236 -19.41 -6.84 4.62
CA ARG A 236 -20.42 -7.67 5.30
C ARG A 236 -21.37 -6.86 6.19
N ILE A 237 -20.81 -6.02 7.05
CA ILE A 237 -21.61 -5.26 8.05
C ILE A 237 -21.81 -3.78 7.70
N GLY A 238 -21.32 -3.33 6.54
CA GLY A 238 -21.34 -1.91 6.15
C GLY A 238 -20.45 -1.05 7.04
N GLN A 239 -20.83 0.20 7.24
CA GLN A 239 -20.20 1.13 8.18
C GLN A 239 -20.93 1.14 9.56
N ALA A 240 -21.88 0.23 9.75
CA ALA A 240 -22.66 0.19 10.99
C ALA A 240 -21.78 -0.22 12.18
N ARG A 241 -22.15 0.30 13.36
CA ARG A 241 -21.71 -0.21 14.64
C ARG A 241 -22.62 -1.38 15.01
N VAL A 242 -22.02 -2.48 15.42
CA VAL A 242 -22.72 -3.73 15.69
C VAL A 242 -22.42 -4.21 17.11
N GLU A 243 -23.27 -5.05 17.67
CA GLU A 243 -23.00 -5.67 18.97
C GLU A 243 -21.72 -6.48 18.94
N LEU A 244 -21.02 -6.57 20.08
CA LEU A 244 -19.74 -7.28 20.23
C LEU A 244 -19.79 -8.69 19.63
N ARG A 245 -20.82 -9.47 19.97
CA ARG A 245 -20.98 -10.84 19.47
C ARG A 245 -21.07 -10.93 17.95
N VAL A 246 -21.72 -9.95 17.31
CA VAL A 246 -21.79 -9.86 15.83
C VAL A 246 -20.43 -9.51 15.27
N PHE A 247 -19.74 -8.54 15.91
CA PHE A 247 -18.38 -8.16 15.49
C PHE A 247 -17.40 -9.32 15.58
N GLU A 248 -17.41 -10.09 16.67
CA GLU A 248 -16.58 -11.29 16.87
C GLU A 248 -16.84 -12.32 15.77
N LEU A 249 -18.10 -12.69 15.57
CA LEU A 249 -18.50 -13.70 14.58
C LEU A 249 -18.14 -13.26 13.15
N GLU A 250 -18.47 -12.02 12.78
CA GLU A 250 -18.19 -11.50 11.44
C GLU A 250 -16.69 -11.37 11.17
N THR A 251 -15.89 -11.03 12.18
CA THR A 251 -14.43 -11.00 12.07
C THR A 251 -13.86 -12.40 11.81
N GLU A 252 -14.38 -13.42 12.50
CA GLU A 252 -13.95 -14.80 12.28
C GLU A 252 -14.38 -15.31 10.89
N LEU A 253 -15.62 -15.07 10.48
CA LEU A 253 -16.13 -15.42 9.15
C LEU A 253 -15.34 -14.77 8.03
N CYS A 254 -14.93 -13.52 8.18
CA CYS A 254 -14.07 -12.83 7.20
C CYS A 254 -12.77 -13.59 6.95
N GLY A 255 -12.09 -14.04 8.00
CA GLY A 255 -10.86 -14.82 7.88
C GLY A 255 -11.10 -16.12 7.12
N HIS A 256 -12.17 -16.83 7.49
CA HIS A 256 -12.54 -18.08 6.84
C HIS A 256 -12.87 -17.91 5.36
N GLU A 257 -13.74 -16.95 5.00
CA GLU A 257 -14.12 -16.70 3.60
C GLU A 257 -12.93 -16.29 2.73
N LEU A 258 -12.03 -15.44 3.26
CA LEU A 258 -10.83 -15.03 2.55
C LEU A 258 -9.86 -16.19 2.31
N ASN A 259 -9.86 -17.22 3.14
CA ASN A 259 -9.06 -18.43 2.94
C ASN A 259 -9.55 -19.27 1.74
N HIS A 260 -10.83 -19.20 1.42
CA HIS A 260 -11.44 -19.91 0.29
C HIS A 260 -11.52 -19.08 -1.00
N LYS A 261 -11.11 -17.80 -0.97
CA LYS A 261 -11.06 -16.94 -2.14
C LYS A 261 -9.84 -17.27 -3.01
N ARG A 262 -10.05 -17.46 -4.32
CA ARG A 262 -8.95 -17.61 -5.29
C ARG A 262 -8.12 -16.33 -5.38
N ARG A 263 -6.79 -16.48 -5.41
CA ARG A 263 -5.84 -15.35 -5.41
C ARG A 263 -4.90 -15.42 -6.60
N ARG A 264 -4.79 -14.30 -7.32
CA ARG A 264 -3.82 -14.17 -8.41
C ARG A 264 -2.38 -14.38 -7.92
N SER A 265 -2.03 -13.88 -6.74
CA SER A 265 -0.70 -14.04 -6.13
C SER A 265 -0.37 -15.49 -5.75
N LEU A 266 -1.34 -16.39 -5.75
CA LEU A 266 -1.18 -17.83 -5.50
C LEU A 266 -1.46 -18.65 -6.77
N GLY A 267 -1.22 -18.08 -7.95
CA GLY A 267 -1.48 -18.77 -9.22
C GLY A 267 -2.93 -19.20 -9.46
N GLY A 268 -3.89 -18.47 -8.84
CA GLY A 268 -5.32 -18.81 -8.91
C GLY A 268 -5.78 -19.84 -7.87
N CYS A 269 -4.89 -20.32 -6.99
CA CYS A 269 -5.25 -21.19 -5.87
C CYS A 269 -5.88 -20.40 -4.71
N THR A 270 -6.55 -21.12 -3.81
CA THR A 270 -7.01 -20.57 -2.54
C THR A 270 -5.92 -20.67 -1.46
N ALA A 271 -5.96 -19.79 -0.46
CA ALA A 271 -5.02 -19.84 0.66
C ALA A 271 -5.12 -21.18 1.42
N CYS A 272 -6.34 -21.69 1.58
CA CYS A 272 -6.59 -22.99 2.20
C CYS A 272 -5.83 -24.11 1.49
N ARG A 273 -5.96 -24.24 0.18
CA ARG A 273 -5.25 -25.26 -0.60
C ARG A 273 -3.73 -25.15 -0.48
N VAL A 274 -3.21 -23.92 -0.61
CA VAL A 274 -1.75 -23.68 -0.52
C VAL A 274 -1.22 -24.00 0.88
N MET A 275 -2.00 -23.71 1.94
CA MET A 275 -1.65 -24.05 3.31
C MET A 275 -1.65 -25.57 3.53
N ASP A 276 -2.64 -26.28 2.99
CA ASP A 276 -2.72 -27.75 3.10
C ASP A 276 -1.53 -28.41 2.41
N ASP A 277 -1.17 -27.96 1.21
CA ASP A 277 0.02 -28.44 0.48
C ASP A 277 1.33 -28.13 1.25
N GLY A 278 1.36 -27.01 2.01
CA GLY A 278 2.51 -26.54 2.79
C GLY A 278 2.69 -27.20 4.17
N ARG A 279 1.69 -27.88 4.70
CA ARG A 279 1.76 -28.49 6.05
C ARG A 279 2.97 -29.39 6.27
N ASN A 280 3.44 -30.06 5.24
CA ASN A 280 4.63 -30.91 5.31
C ASN A 280 5.92 -30.11 5.50
N ALA A 281 5.97 -28.85 5.06
CA ALA A 281 7.14 -27.98 5.22
C ALA A 281 7.38 -27.63 6.69
N VAL A 282 6.31 -27.34 7.46
CA VAL A 282 6.39 -27.04 8.90
C VAL A 282 6.94 -28.22 9.69
N ARG A 283 6.63 -29.46 9.29
CA ARG A 283 7.07 -30.69 9.95
C ARG A 283 8.53 -31.07 9.68
N ARG A 284 9.24 -30.36 8.76
CA ARG A 284 10.66 -30.60 8.46
C ARG A 284 11.59 -30.25 9.61
N PHE A 285 11.16 -29.32 10.46
CA PHE A 285 11.99 -28.78 11.54
C PHE A 285 11.54 -29.37 12.87
N ASP A 286 12.25 -30.40 13.32
CA ASP A 286 12.11 -30.87 14.68
C ASP A 286 12.73 -29.88 15.69
N ARG A 287 12.65 -30.18 16.97
CA ARG A 287 13.13 -29.27 18.02
C ARG A 287 14.64 -29.06 17.97
N ARG A 288 15.41 -30.04 17.51
CA ARG A 288 16.86 -29.95 17.37
C ARG A 288 17.20 -29.08 16.17
N GLU A 289 16.60 -29.36 15.02
CA GLU A 289 16.79 -28.59 13.80
C GLU A 289 16.44 -27.10 13.99
N ARG A 290 15.35 -26.78 14.71
CA ARG A 290 14.98 -25.40 15.04
C ARG A 290 16.03 -24.71 15.88
N ARG A 291 16.65 -25.41 16.82
CA ARG A 291 17.76 -24.90 17.62
C ARG A 291 19.00 -24.65 16.76
N GLU A 292 19.32 -25.58 15.88
CA GLU A 292 20.44 -25.44 14.94
C GLU A 292 20.26 -24.17 14.06
N VAL A 293 19.09 -23.99 13.47
CA VAL A 293 18.75 -22.76 12.71
C VAL A 293 18.89 -21.50 13.55
N TYR A 294 18.40 -21.53 14.78
CA TYR A 294 18.52 -20.37 15.67
C TYR A 294 19.99 -20.01 15.97
N GLU A 295 20.82 -21.02 16.27
CA GLU A 295 22.25 -20.81 16.56
C GLU A 295 23.02 -20.35 15.30
N GLU A 296 22.68 -20.86 14.12
CA GLU A 296 23.23 -20.35 12.84
C GLU A 296 22.93 -18.86 12.62
N ILE A 297 21.66 -18.47 12.80
CA ILE A 297 21.25 -17.06 12.67
C ILE A 297 21.92 -16.19 13.72
N LYS A 298 22.03 -16.69 14.95
CA LYS A 298 22.70 -15.96 16.05
C LYS A 298 24.19 -15.78 15.80
N ALA A 299 24.87 -16.78 15.30
CA ALA A 299 26.29 -16.70 14.95
C ALA A 299 26.50 -15.63 13.83
N LEU A 300 25.72 -15.67 12.77
CA LEU A 300 25.77 -14.68 11.70
C LEU A 300 25.45 -13.26 12.22
N ALA A 301 24.52 -13.11 13.16
CA ALA A 301 24.20 -11.82 13.76
C ALA A 301 25.37 -11.26 14.58
N VAL A 302 26.11 -12.12 15.28
CA VAL A 302 27.34 -11.73 16.02
C VAL A 302 28.41 -11.26 15.05
N ASP A 303 28.62 -11.94 13.94
CA ASP A 303 29.59 -11.56 12.91
C ASP A 303 29.23 -10.17 12.34
N ILE A 304 27.98 -9.96 11.96
CA ILE A 304 27.47 -8.65 11.46
C ILE A 304 27.70 -7.54 12.50
N THR A 305 27.36 -7.80 13.77
CA THR A 305 27.51 -6.80 14.85
C THR A 305 28.98 -6.44 15.08
N THR A 306 29.85 -7.44 14.97
CA THR A 306 31.31 -7.28 15.12
C THR A 306 31.90 -6.46 13.97
N GLU A 307 31.49 -6.73 12.74
CA GLU A 307 31.93 -5.98 11.54
C GLU A 307 31.48 -4.51 11.59
N LEU A 308 30.26 -4.26 12.08
CA LEU A 308 29.74 -2.89 12.22
C LEU A 308 30.37 -2.11 13.40
N GLY A 309 30.97 -2.80 14.36
CA GLY A 309 31.56 -2.18 15.57
C GLY A 309 30.55 -1.56 16.51
N GLU A 310 29.25 -1.90 16.36
CA GLU A 310 28.17 -1.41 17.18
C GLU A 310 27.58 -2.53 18.04
N HIS A 311 27.54 -2.33 19.36
CA HIS A 311 27.08 -3.33 20.33
C HIS A 311 25.85 -2.89 21.15
N THR A 312 25.04 -1.97 20.61
CA THR A 312 23.78 -1.58 21.26
C THR A 312 22.72 -2.66 21.05
N ASP A 313 21.75 -2.75 21.97
CA ASP A 313 20.63 -3.70 21.83
C ASP A 313 19.90 -3.54 20.48
N ALA A 314 19.72 -2.30 20.02
CA ALA A 314 19.12 -1.99 18.73
C ALA A 314 19.96 -2.49 17.54
N ALA A 315 21.30 -2.41 17.62
CA ALA A 315 22.21 -2.93 16.60
C ALA A 315 22.17 -4.46 16.57
N VAL A 316 22.16 -5.11 17.73
CA VAL A 316 22.05 -6.57 17.88
C VAL A 316 20.73 -7.08 17.29
N GLU A 317 19.60 -6.43 17.62
CA GLU A 317 18.30 -6.79 17.02
C GLU A 317 18.27 -6.59 15.50
N THR A 318 18.90 -5.54 15.02
CA THR A 318 19.02 -5.27 13.58
C THR A 318 19.87 -6.32 12.88
N ALA A 319 21.02 -6.66 13.45
CA ALA A 319 21.90 -7.71 12.95
C ALA A 319 21.17 -9.08 12.92
N PHE A 320 20.41 -9.41 13.99
CA PHE A 320 19.63 -10.64 14.04
C PHE A 320 18.57 -10.71 12.94
N ARG A 321 17.87 -9.61 12.66
CA ARG A 321 16.91 -9.53 11.54
C ARG A 321 17.58 -9.77 10.20
N TYR A 322 18.72 -9.12 9.94
CA TYR A 322 19.50 -9.33 8.72
C TYR A 322 19.98 -10.76 8.57
N ALA A 323 20.51 -11.34 9.64
CA ALA A 323 20.95 -12.74 9.66
C ALA A 323 19.79 -13.69 9.37
N ALA A 324 18.62 -13.47 9.98
CA ALA A 324 17.43 -14.27 9.74
C ALA A 324 16.92 -14.12 8.29
N GLU A 325 16.92 -12.91 7.72
CA GLU A 325 16.57 -12.68 6.31
C GLU A 325 17.56 -13.37 5.38
N THR A 326 18.86 -13.30 5.66
CA THR A 326 19.92 -13.97 4.88
C THR A 326 19.69 -15.47 4.89
N TRP A 327 19.52 -16.06 6.08
CA TRP A 327 19.23 -17.47 6.22
C TRP A 327 17.98 -17.89 5.43
N MET A 328 16.90 -17.10 5.53
CA MET A 328 15.66 -17.37 4.80
C MET A 328 15.84 -17.28 3.27
N GLN A 329 16.68 -16.38 2.77
CA GLN A 329 16.99 -16.28 1.33
C GLN A 329 17.79 -17.48 0.86
N GLU A 330 18.86 -17.86 1.56
CA GLU A 330 19.71 -19.00 1.24
C GLU A 330 18.95 -20.33 1.26
N ASN A 331 17.98 -20.44 2.15
CA ASN A 331 17.12 -21.62 2.27
C ASN A 331 15.83 -21.53 1.43
N ASN A 332 15.72 -20.58 0.51
CA ASN A 332 14.55 -20.36 -0.36
C ASN A 332 13.22 -20.23 0.39
N VAL A 333 13.22 -19.72 1.61
CA VAL A 333 12.00 -19.38 2.37
C VAL A 333 11.40 -18.08 1.87
N ILE A 334 12.28 -17.14 1.51
CA ILE A 334 11.90 -15.85 0.92
C ILE A 334 12.70 -15.57 -0.35
N ARG A 335 12.16 -14.68 -1.18
CA ARG A 335 12.86 -14.04 -2.30
C ARG A 335 12.74 -12.54 -2.16
N VAL A 336 13.86 -11.84 -2.27
CA VAL A 336 13.87 -10.38 -2.34
C VAL A 336 13.90 -9.98 -3.81
N VAL A 337 12.87 -9.22 -4.23
CA VAL A 337 12.71 -8.68 -5.58
C VAL A 337 12.85 -7.16 -5.49
N GLN A 338 13.69 -6.60 -6.30
CA GLN A 338 13.83 -5.15 -6.53
C GLN A 338 12.91 -4.70 -7.64
#